data_bbcaaea12f1cbad875b8959ee58ec304
#
_entry.id   bbcaaea12f1cbad875b8959ee58ec304
#
_cell.length_a   1.000
_cell.length_b   1.000
_cell.length_c   1.000
_cell.angle_alpha   90.00
_cell.angle_beta   90.00
_cell.angle_gamma   90.00
#
_symmetry.space_group_name_H-M   'P 1'
#
loop_
_entity.id
_entity.type
_entity.pdbx_description
1 polymer ?
#
loop_
_entity_poly.entity_id
_entity_poly.type
_entity_poly.pdbx_seq_one_letter_code
_entity_poly.pdbx_strand_id
1 'polypeptide(L)'
;KNILGVTNIVPSYNKLIINFDLNLINFDKLKYEIQKIELKSFADEKSKIIKIPICCEESFGLDFSRLEKKLKISKEEILVNFFSKEYFCYMTGFIAGMPFLGDINEKIRSKRLETPRVKVPKGSIGITEQFCNIYTFDSPGGWNIIGNTPINIFNKFNEISPAKINPGDTVLFNQITQKEYEDWNGKK
;
A
#
# COMPACT_ATOMS: atom_id res chain seq x y z
N LYS A 1 -22.83 0.15 -13.47
CA LYS A 1 -24.12 -0.51 -13.80
C LYS A 1 -24.46 -1.46 -12.66
N ASN A 2 -25.62 -1.27 -12.03
CA ASN A 2 -26.06 -2.20 -10.99
C ASN A 2 -26.59 -3.48 -11.67
N ILE A 3 -26.00 -4.62 -11.36
CA ILE A 3 -26.47 -5.95 -11.80
C ILE A 3 -27.36 -6.51 -10.67
N LEU A 4 -28.60 -6.87 -11.00
CA LEU A 4 -29.54 -7.46 -10.04
C LEU A 4 -28.93 -8.73 -9.43
N GLY A 5 -28.98 -8.84 -8.12
CA GLY A 5 -28.44 -9.98 -7.36
C GLY A 5 -26.99 -9.82 -6.91
N VAL A 6 -26.23 -8.81 -7.41
CA VAL A 6 -24.91 -8.51 -6.85
C VAL A 6 -25.06 -7.79 -5.51
N THR A 7 -24.48 -8.36 -4.45
CA THR A 7 -24.60 -7.85 -3.09
C THR A 7 -23.38 -7.08 -2.62
N ASN A 8 -22.17 -7.43 -3.12
CA ASN A 8 -20.93 -6.73 -2.77
C ASN A 8 -19.87 -6.92 -3.85
N ILE A 9 -18.98 -5.93 -3.99
CA ILE A 9 -17.85 -5.95 -4.92
C ILE A 9 -16.60 -5.49 -4.18
N VAL A 10 -15.57 -6.34 -4.16
CA VAL A 10 -14.30 -6.05 -3.49
C VAL A 10 -13.16 -6.12 -4.51
N PRO A 11 -12.55 -5.00 -4.88
CA PRO A 11 -11.35 -4.99 -5.71
C PRO A 11 -10.15 -5.44 -4.89
N SER A 12 -9.26 -6.23 -5.50
CA SER A 12 -8.01 -6.69 -4.90
C SER A 12 -6.94 -6.84 -5.99
N TYR A 13 -6.05 -5.86 -6.10
CA TYR A 13 -4.98 -5.80 -7.11
C TYR A 13 -5.54 -5.98 -8.54
N ASN A 14 -5.29 -7.13 -9.17
CA ASN A 14 -5.77 -7.49 -10.52
C ASN A 14 -7.00 -8.41 -10.51
N LYS A 15 -7.68 -8.51 -9.38
CA LYS A 15 -8.86 -9.37 -9.19
C LYS A 15 -10.03 -8.56 -8.69
N LEU A 16 -11.22 -9.06 -8.98
CA LEU A 16 -12.47 -8.53 -8.48
C LEU A 16 -13.26 -9.68 -7.85
N ILE A 17 -13.57 -9.56 -6.57
CA ILE A 17 -14.44 -10.50 -5.87
C ILE A 17 -15.86 -9.95 -5.94
N ILE A 18 -16.78 -10.73 -6.49
CA ILE A 18 -18.19 -10.35 -6.61
C ILE A 18 -19.03 -11.34 -5.81
N ASN A 19 -19.68 -10.85 -4.77
CA ASN A 19 -20.67 -11.60 -4.02
C ASN A 19 -22.05 -11.37 -4.63
N PHE A 20 -22.82 -12.43 -4.79
CA PHE A 20 -24.16 -12.36 -5.40
C PHE A 20 -25.13 -13.37 -4.77
N ASP A 21 -26.41 -13.06 -4.84
CA ASP A 21 -27.49 -13.90 -4.35
C ASP A 21 -27.92 -14.90 -5.43
N LEU A 22 -27.75 -16.18 -5.18
CA LEU A 22 -28.10 -17.28 -6.08
C LEU A 22 -29.61 -17.38 -6.36
N ASN A 23 -30.47 -16.83 -5.48
CA ASN A 23 -31.91 -16.78 -5.73
C ASN A 23 -32.29 -15.75 -6.78
N LEU A 24 -31.44 -14.75 -7.02
CA LEU A 24 -31.70 -13.66 -7.95
C LEU A 24 -30.95 -13.79 -9.26
N ILE A 25 -29.73 -14.35 -9.23
CA ILE A 25 -28.87 -14.52 -10.40
C ILE A 25 -27.96 -15.74 -10.23
N ASN A 26 -27.79 -16.53 -11.29
CA ASN A 26 -26.82 -17.61 -11.31
C ASN A 26 -25.48 -17.14 -11.90
N PHE A 27 -24.44 -17.97 -11.75
CA PHE A 27 -23.08 -17.66 -12.19
C PHE A 27 -23.00 -17.33 -13.70
N ASP A 28 -23.66 -18.11 -14.55
CA ASP A 28 -23.57 -17.95 -16.01
C ASP A 28 -24.19 -16.65 -16.46
N LYS A 29 -25.33 -16.28 -15.89
CA LYS A 29 -25.99 -15.02 -16.15
C LYS A 29 -25.18 -13.83 -15.64
N LEU A 30 -24.61 -13.95 -14.44
CA LEU A 30 -23.71 -12.93 -13.89
C LEU A 30 -22.49 -12.72 -14.79
N LYS A 31 -21.83 -13.80 -15.19
CA LYS A 31 -20.68 -13.78 -16.12
C LYS A 31 -21.04 -13.07 -17.42
N TYR A 32 -22.18 -13.41 -18.00
CA TYR A 32 -22.66 -12.78 -19.24
C TYR A 32 -22.92 -11.27 -19.08
N GLU A 33 -23.55 -10.85 -17.96
CA GLU A 33 -23.78 -9.42 -17.71
C GLU A 33 -22.47 -8.64 -17.48
N ILE A 34 -21.48 -9.26 -16.83
CA ILE A 34 -20.14 -8.66 -16.65
C ILE A 34 -19.43 -8.49 -18.00
N GLN A 35 -19.49 -9.50 -18.87
CA GLN A 35 -18.84 -9.45 -20.19
C GLN A 35 -19.42 -8.37 -21.12
N LYS A 36 -20.64 -7.94 -20.88
CA LYS A 36 -21.28 -6.82 -21.61
C LYS A 36 -20.89 -5.43 -21.10
N ILE A 37 -20.13 -5.35 -19.99
CA ILE A 37 -19.71 -4.06 -19.46
C ILE A 37 -18.59 -3.52 -20.34
N GLU A 38 -18.90 -2.47 -21.10
CA GLU A 38 -17.87 -1.68 -21.76
C GLU A 38 -17.07 -0.92 -20.72
N LEU A 39 -15.78 -1.18 -20.66
CA LEU A 39 -14.86 -0.42 -19.83
C LEU A 39 -14.64 0.95 -20.49
N LYS A 40 -15.32 1.96 -19.98
CA LYS A 40 -14.95 3.34 -20.29
C LYS A 40 -13.59 3.61 -19.67
N SER A 41 -12.69 4.26 -20.40
CA SER A 41 -11.44 4.74 -19.81
C SER A 41 -11.79 5.78 -18.74
N PHE A 42 -11.53 5.50 -17.49
CA PHE A 42 -11.68 6.45 -16.38
C PHE A 42 -10.49 7.43 -16.35
N ALA A 43 -10.07 7.92 -17.52
CA ALA A 43 -8.98 8.89 -17.64
C ALA A 43 -9.26 10.23 -16.91
N ASP A 44 -10.48 10.43 -16.41
CA ASP A 44 -10.93 11.72 -15.84
C ASP A 44 -11.10 11.72 -14.31
N GLU A 45 -10.98 10.60 -13.61
CA GLU A 45 -10.87 10.66 -12.15
C GLU A 45 -9.44 11.09 -11.79
N LYS A 46 -9.29 12.37 -11.43
CA LYS A 46 -8.00 12.93 -10.99
C LYS A 46 -7.48 12.13 -9.80
N SER A 47 -6.54 11.22 -10.07
CA SER A 47 -5.79 10.55 -9.01
C SER A 47 -5.14 11.64 -8.14
N LYS A 48 -5.28 11.52 -6.82
CA LYS A 48 -4.62 12.44 -5.90
C LYS A 48 -3.16 12.06 -5.78
N ILE A 49 -2.28 13.04 -5.85
CA ILE A 49 -0.87 12.84 -5.49
C ILE A 49 -0.72 13.15 -4.01
N ILE A 50 -0.34 12.14 -3.24
CA ILE A 50 -0.19 12.22 -1.79
C ILE A 50 1.28 12.13 -1.43
N LYS A 51 1.82 13.21 -0.83
CA LYS A 51 3.20 13.23 -0.36
C LYS A 51 3.29 12.64 1.05
N ILE A 52 4.17 11.66 1.22
CA ILE A 52 4.39 10.95 2.49
C ILE A 52 5.85 11.08 2.89
N PRO A 53 6.16 11.83 3.98
CA PRO A 53 7.50 11.89 4.54
C PRO A 53 7.84 10.57 5.23
N ILE A 54 9.06 10.09 5.05
CA ILE A 54 9.58 8.91 5.74
C ILE A 54 10.98 9.14 6.28
N CYS A 55 11.21 8.70 7.51
CA CYS A 55 12.53 8.60 8.11
C CYS A 55 13.10 7.20 7.86
N CYS A 56 14.31 7.14 7.27
CA CYS A 56 15.02 5.92 6.93
C CYS A 56 16.29 5.70 7.78
N GLU A 57 16.37 6.38 8.95
CA GLU A 57 17.43 6.16 9.93
C GLU A 57 17.41 4.72 10.45
N GLU A 58 18.49 4.29 11.09
CA GLU A 58 18.70 2.88 11.51
C GLU A 58 17.57 2.37 12.42
N SER A 59 17.08 3.23 13.33
CA SER A 59 15.98 2.91 14.24
C SER A 59 14.64 2.66 13.54
N PHE A 60 14.47 3.12 12.31
CA PHE A 60 13.26 3.01 11.51
C PHE A 60 13.39 2.02 10.34
N GLY A 61 14.61 1.93 9.77
CA GLY A 61 14.91 1.06 8.63
C GLY A 61 15.50 -0.28 9.05
N LEU A 62 14.70 -1.13 9.66
CA LEU A 62 15.12 -2.36 10.38
C LEU A 62 15.80 -3.41 9.50
N ASP A 63 15.66 -3.35 8.17
CA ASP A 63 16.09 -4.42 7.27
C ASP A 63 17.16 -4.01 6.26
N PHE A 64 17.76 -2.80 6.37
CA PHE A 64 18.77 -2.38 5.41
C PHE A 64 19.96 -3.35 5.34
N SER A 65 20.55 -3.72 6.48
CA SER A 65 21.69 -4.66 6.51
C SER A 65 21.38 -6.01 5.84
N ARG A 66 20.12 -6.49 5.96
CA ARG A 66 19.65 -7.68 5.26
C ARG A 66 19.49 -7.45 3.76
N LEU A 67 18.90 -6.32 3.38
CA LEU A 67 18.69 -5.96 1.98
C LEU A 67 20.01 -5.75 1.24
N GLU A 68 20.98 -5.04 1.84
CA GLU A 68 22.32 -4.83 1.29
C GLU A 68 23.03 -6.15 0.97
N LYS A 69 23.02 -7.09 1.95
CA LYS A 69 23.61 -8.42 1.75
C LYS A 69 22.92 -9.21 0.63
N LYS A 70 21.60 -9.11 0.55
CA LYS A 70 20.80 -9.90 -0.39
C LYS A 70 20.83 -9.32 -1.81
N LEU A 71 20.75 -8.00 -1.93
CA LEU A 71 20.71 -7.30 -3.20
C LEU A 71 22.10 -6.94 -3.74
N LYS A 72 23.13 -6.98 -2.88
CA LYS A 72 24.54 -6.59 -3.16
C LYS A 72 24.67 -5.13 -3.62
N ILE A 73 23.86 -4.26 -3.04
CA ILE A 73 23.88 -2.80 -3.23
C ILE A 73 23.82 -2.10 -1.87
N SER A 74 24.30 -0.86 -1.79
CA SER A 74 24.32 -0.11 -0.54
C SER A 74 22.92 0.41 -0.13
N LYS A 75 22.78 0.79 1.15
CA LYS A 75 21.58 1.46 1.67
C LYS A 75 21.23 2.70 0.83
N GLU A 76 22.24 3.50 0.50
CA GLU A 76 22.07 4.72 -0.31
C GLU A 76 21.48 4.38 -1.68
N GLU A 77 21.99 3.33 -2.33
CA GLU A 77 21.49 2.87 -3.62
C GLU A 77 20.06 2.33 -3.53
N ILE A 78 19.72 1.62 -2.43
CA ILE A 78 18.34 1.19 -2.16
C ILE A 78 17.42 2.41 -2.06
N LEU A 79 17.82 3.43 -1.29
CA LEU A 79 17.03 4.64 -1.09
C LEU A 79 16.87 5.46 -2.39
N VAL A 80 17.95 5.63 -3.15
CA VAL A 80 17.87 6.31 -4.45
C VAL A 80 16.86 5.62 -5.38
N ASN A 81 16.90 4.29 -5.47
CA ASN A 81 15.96 3.54 -6.29
C ASN A 81 14.53 3.59 -5.74
N PHE A 82 14.35 3.65 -4.42
CA PHE A 82 13.03 3.77 -3.80
C PHE A 82 12.43 5.16 -4.01
N PHE A 83 13.17 6.24 -3.82
CA PHE A 83 12.68 7.61 -3.97
C PHE A 83 12.59 8.09 -5.43
N SER A 84 13.12 7.35 -6.39
CA SER A 84 13.11 7.73 -7.81
C SER A 84 11.76 7.61 -8.51
N LYS A 85 10.74 7.09 -7.83
CA LYS A 85 9.45 6.73 -8.43
C LYS A 85 8.27 7.28 -7.64
N GLU A 86 7.18 7.47 -8.36
CA GLU A 86 5.84 7.56 -7.80
C GLU A 86 5.21 6.17 -7.71
N TYR A 87 4.33 5.98 -6.74
CA TYR A 87 3.74 4.68 -6.44
C TYR A 87 2.23 4.74 -6.57
N PHE A 88 1.69 3.94 -7.46
CA PHE A 88 0.25 3.79 -7.61
C PHE A 88 -0.33 2.90 -6.52
N CYS A 89 -1.43 3.32 -5.90
CA CYS A 89 -2.16 2.51 -4.93
C CYS A 89 -3.11 1.54 -5.65
N TYR A 90 -2.73 0.28 -5.70
CA TYR A 90 -3.53 -0.76 -6.36
C TYR A 90 -4.73 -1.20 -5.53
N MET A 91 -4.54 -1.28 -4.21
CA MET A 91 -5.58 -1.74 -3.29
C MET A 91 -5.25 -1.35 -1.85
N THR A 92 -6.25 -1.49 -0.97
CA THR A 92 -6.06 -1.49 0.48
C THR A 92 -6.49 -2.83 1.03
N GLY A 93 -5.79 -3.36 2.04
CA GLY A 93 -6.13 -4.67 2.62
C GLY A 93 -5.16 -5.14 3.68
N PHE A 94 -5.30 -6.38 4.11
CA PHE A 94 -4.62 -7.02 5.23
C PHE A 94 -5.06 -6.44 6.59
N ILE A 95 -4.87 -5.14 6.81
CA ILE A 95 -5.43 -4.39 7.94
C ILE A 95 -6.12 -3.13 7.41
N ALA A 96 -7.01 -2.53 8.20
CA ALA A 96 -7.80 -1.38 7.79
C ALA A 96 -6.92 -0.23 7.27
N GLY A 97 -7.22 0.24 6.06
CA GLY A 97 -6.56 1.37 5.41
C GLY A 97 -5.10 1.15 5.00
N MET A 98 -4.55 -0.07 5.08
CA MET A 98 -3.18 -0.36 4.66
C MET A 98 -3.09 -0.37 3.14
N PRO A 99 -2.33 0.57 2.52
CA PRO A 99 -2.21 0.65 1.08
C PRO A 99 -1.16 -0.35 0.56
N PHE A 100 -1.46 -0.95 -0.59
CA PHE A 100 -0.51 -1.71 -1.39
C PHE A 100 -0.14 -0.87 -2.60
N LEU A 101 1.10 -0.42 -2.60
CA LEU A 101 1.64 0.55 -3.53
C LEU A 101 2.65 -0.14 -4.47
N GLY A 102 2.66 0.17 -5.72
CA GLY A 102 3.61 -0.40 -6.68
C GLY A 102 3.77 0.47 -7.92
N ASP A 103 4.64 0.08 -8.82
CA ASP A 103 5.62 -1.00 -8.69
C ASP A 103 6.95 -0.45 -8.20
N ILE A 104 7.58 -1.12 -7.23
CA ILE A 104 8.93 -0.73 -6.81
C ILE A 104 9.96 -1.05 -7.90
N ASN A 105 11.09 -0.32 -7.87
CA ASN A 105 12.18 -0.55 -8.81
C ASN A 105 12.69 -1.99 -8.70
N GLU A 106 12.93 -2.65 -9.85
CA GLU A 106 13.37 -4.05 -9.90
C GLU A 106 14.65 -4.32 -9.13
N LYS A 107 15.58 -3.35 -9.11
CA LYS A 107 16.85 -3.45 -8.39
C LYS A 107 16.70 -3.64 -6.88
N ILE A 108 15.58 -3.20 -6.30
CA ILE A 108 15.33 -3.28 -4.86
C ILE A 108 14.25 -4.31 -4.49
N ARG A 109 13.80 -5.10 -5.46
CA ARG A 109 12.85 -6.19 -5.21
C ARG A 109 13.48 -7.29 -4.37
N SER A 110 12.85 -7.65 -3.29
CA SER A 110 13.31 -8.71 -2.38
C SER A 110 12.13 -9.49 -1.83
N LYS A 111 12.27 -10.81 -1.72
CA LYS A 111 11.27 -11.63 -1.03
C LYS A 111 11.13 -11.19 0.42
N ARG A 112 9.93 -11.37 0.96
CA ARG A 112 9.65 -11.15 2.39
C ARG A 112 10.52 -12.02 3.28
N LEU A 113 10.52 -11.73 4.58
CA LEU A 113 11.15 -12.55 5.60
C LEU A 113 10.55 -13.96 5.60
N GLU A 114 11.37 -14.98 5.83
CA GLU A 114 10.92 -16.37 6.00
C GLU A 114 10.04 -16.50 7.24
N THR A 115 10.47 -15.89 8.33
CA THR A 115 9.68 -15.81 9.58
C THR A 115 9.19 -14.36 9.75
N PRO A 116 7.88 -14.11 9.65
CA PRO A 116 7.33 -12.78 9.90
C PRO A 116 7.59 -12.31 11.33
N ARG A 117 7.77 -11.01 11.52
CA ARG A 117 7.80 -10.39 12.85
C ARG A 117 6.44 -10.50 13.50
N VAL A 118 6.43 -10.73 14.80
CA VAL A 118 5.20 -10.69 15.62
C VAL A 118 4.63 -9.27 15.64
N LYS A 119 5.51 -8.26 15.64
CA LYS A 119 5.13 -6.84 15.67
C LYS A 119 5.99 -6.03 14.71
N VAL A 120 5.34 -5.36 13.77
CA VAL A 120 5.86 -4.27 12.95
C VAL A 120 5.19 -3.00 13.45
N PRO A 121 5.95 -1.94 13.80
CA PRO A 121 5.36 -0.68 14.30
C PRO A 121 4.45 -0.01 13.26
N LYS A 122 3.42 0.65 13.74
CA LYS A 122 2.58 1.55 12.94
C LYS A 122 3.46 2.59 12.22
N GLY A 123 3.09 2.95 11.00
CA GLY A 123 3.83 3.89 10.16
C GLY A 123 5.00 3.26 9.41
N SER A 124 5.39 2.02 9.70
CA SER A 124 6.49 1.35 9.00
C SER A 124 6.22 1.22 7.51
N ILE A 125 7.26 1.50 6.70
CA ILE A 125 7.25 1.29 5.26
C ILE A 125 7.90 -0.07 4.99
N GLY A 126 7.12 -0.99 4.44
CA GLY A 126 7.59 -2.31 4.06
C GLY A 126 7.72 -2.45 2.55
N ILE A 127 8.76 -3.15 2.08
CA ILE A 127 8.92 -3.53 0.68
C ILE A 127 9.01 -5.04 0.53
N THR A 128 8.45 -5.56 -0.57
CA THR A 128 8.60 -6.96 -0.97
C THR A 128 8.26 -7.12 -2.44
N GLU A 129 9.04 -7.92 -3.16
CA GLU A 129 8.84 -8.17 -4.59
C GLU A 129 8.51 -6.88 -5.37
N GLN A 130 7.30 -6.71 -5.87
CA GLN A 130 6.93 -5.52 -6.64
C GLN A 130 6.21 -4.44 -5.82
N PHE A 131 5.89 -4.70 -4.54
CA PHE A 131 5.08 -3.79 -3.74
C PHE A 131 5.83 -3.13 -2.60
N CYS A 132 5.36 -1.94 -2.23
CA CYS A 132 5.57 -1.37 -0.91
C CYS A 132 4.23 -1.11 -0.22
N ASN A 133 4.26 -0.97 1.09
CA ASN A 133 3.10 -0.67 1.92
C ASN A 133 3.43 0.30 3.05
N ILE A 134 2.39 0.79 3.73
CA ILE A 134 2.51 1.55 4.97
C ILE A 134 1.64 0.87 6.03
N TYR A 135 2.25 0.38 7.09
CA TYR A 135 1.53 -0.26 8.18
C TYR A 135 0.67 0.75 8.94
N THR A 136 -0.64 0.58 8.93
CA THR A 136 -1.59 1.52 9.56
C THR A 136 -1.78 1.28 11.05
N PHE A 137 -1.42 0.10 11.53
CA PHE A 137 -1.42 -0.30 12.95
C PHE A 137 -0.20 -1.16 13.26
N ASP A 138 0.14 -1.26 14.54
CA ASP A 138 1.04 -2.31 15.02
C ASP A 138 0.44 -3.67 14.65
N SER A 139 1.17 -4.47 13.89
CA SER A 139 0.65 -5.74 13.39
C SER A 139 1.78 -6.71 13.03
N PRO A 140 1.52 -8.02 12.96
CA PRO A 140 2.50 -8.95 12.41
C PRO A 140 2.85 -8.60 10.96
N GLY A 141 4.10 -8.88 10.55
CA GLY A 141 4.48 -8.62 9.16
C GLY A 141 5.83 -9.19 8.76
N GLY A 142 5.92 -9.64 7.52
CA GLY A 142 7.13 -10.24 6.96
C GLY A 142 7.81 -9.42 5.87
N TRP A 143 7.36 -8.20 5.62
CA TRP A 143 7.99 -7.33 4.62
C TRP A 143 9.28 -6.72 5.16
N ASN A 144 10.18 -6.33 4.26
CA ASN A 144 11.43 -5.70 4.63
C ASN A 144 11.17 -4.23 4.99
N ILE A 145 11.45 -3.83 6.21
CA ILE A 145 11.17 -2.49 6.71
C ILE A 145 12.34 -1.56 6.38
N ILE A 146 12.05 -0.51 5.61
CA ILE A 146 13.03 0.49 5.14
C ILE A 146 12.86 1.88 5.76
N GLY A 147 11.85 2.09 6.59
CA GLY A 147 11.61 3.37 7.23
C GLY A 147 10.28 3.43 7.94
N ASN A 148 9.96 4.61 8.46
CA ASN A 148 8.70 4.90 9.13
C ASN A 148 8.22 6.31 8.79
N THR A 149 6.89 6.49 8.71
CA THR A 149 6.25 7.80 8.51
C THR A 149 5.59 8.29 9.80
N PRO A 150 5.75 9.58 10.14
CA PRO A 150 5.03 10.17 11.28
C PRO A 150 3.55 10.43 10.97
N ILE A 151 3.13 10.29 9.70
CA ILE A 151 1.76 10.59 9.28
C ILE A 151 0.81 9.45 9.67
N ASN A 152 -0.33 9.81 10.25
CA ASN A 152 -1.42 8.86 10.44
C ASN A 152 -2.12 8.57 9.12
N ILE A 153 -1.96 7.36 8.59
CA ILE A 153 -2.52 6.93 7.30
C ILE A 153 -3.98 6.49 7.41
N PHE A 154 -4.40 6.05 8.60
CA PHE A 154 -5.77 5.60 8.84
C PHE A 154 -6.30 6.13 10.16
N ASN A 155 -7.44 6.82 10.12
CA ASN A 155 -8.12 7.35 11.28
C ASN A 155 -9.55 6.77 11.37
N LYS A 156 -9.75 5.79 12.25
CA LYS A 156 -11.05 5.12 12.45
C LYS A 156 -12.18 6.03 12.93
N PHE A 157 -11.85 7.20 13.45
CA PHE A 157 -12.84 8.18 13.93
C PHE A 157 -13.30 9.14 12.83
N ASN A 158 -12.67 9.13 11.65
CA ASN A 158 -13.13 9.87 10.50
C ASN A 158 -14.04 8.96 9.64
N GLU A 159 -15.34 9.03 9.88
CA GLU A 159 -16.33 8.18 9.21
C GLU A 159 -16.46 8.45 7.70
N ILE A 160 -16.15 9.66 7.25
CA ILE A 160 -16.30 10.06 5.85
C ILE A 160 -15.09 9.60 5.02
N SER A 161 -13.87 9.76 5.54
CA SER A 161 -12.63 9.43 4.84
C SER A 161 -11.59 8.90 5.83
N PRO A 162 -11.75 7.65 6.29
CA PRO A 162 -10.87 7.07 7.30
C PRO A 162 -9.46 6.79 6.77
N ALA A 163 -9.32 6.43 5.50
CA ALA A 163 -8.04 6.18 4.85
C ALA A 163 -7.54 7.46 4.14
N LYS A 164 -6.25 7.77 4.35
CA LYS A 164 -5.58 8.89 3.67
C LYS A 164 -5.24 8.55 2.23
N ILE A 165 -4.97 7.27 1.96
CA ILE A 165 -4.61 6.74 0.64
C ILE A 165 -5.66 5.74 0.23
N ASN A 166 -6.22 5.91 -0.97
CA ASN A 166 -7.25 5.04 -1.52
C ASN A 166 -6.75 4.36 -2.82
N PRO A 167 -7.33 3.25 -3.24
CA PRO A 167 -7.04 2.68 -4.55
C PRO A 167 -7.26 3.73 -5.65
N GLY A 168 -6.30 3.83 -6.57
CA GLY A 168 -6.26 4.85 -7.61
C GLY A 168 -5.43 6.10 -7.29
N ASP A 169 -5.10 6.34 -6.02
CA ASP A 169 -4.21 7.45 -5.65
C ASP A 169 -2.75 7.15 -6.01
N THR A 170 -1.97 8.20 -6.20
CA THR A 170 -0.52 8.15 -6.39
C THR A 170 0.19 8.66 -5.14
N VAL A 171 1.20 7.93 -4.68
CA VAL A 171 2.01 8.29 -3.50
C VAL A 171 3.41 8.67 -3.94
N LEU A 172 3.87 9.82 -3.47
CA LEU A 172 5.24 10.29 -3.59
C LEU A 172 5.88 10.30 -2.21
N PHE A 173 6.90 9.49 -2.00
CA PHE A 173 7.67 9.49 -0.76
C PHE A 173 8.76 10.55 -0.80
N ASN A 174 8.99 11.20 0.33
CA ASN A 174 10.12 12.10 0.54
C ASN A 174 10.85 11.74 1.84
N GLN A 175 12.18 11.73 1.77
CA GLN A 175 13.00 11.44 2.93
C GLN A 175 13.02 12.62 3.89
N ILE A 176 12.93 12.33 5.19
CA ILE A 176 13.13 13.28 6.28
C ILE A 176 14.15 12.74 7.29
N THR A 177 14.77 13.65 8.04
CA THR A 177 15.67 13.31 9.15
C THR A 177 14.90 12.82 10.36
N GLN A 178 15.59 12.18 11.31
CA GLN A 178 14.99 11.77 12.58
C GLN A 178 14.47 12.99 13.36
N LYS A 179 15.17 14.10 13.35
CA LYS A 179 14.72 15.34 14.00
C LYS A 179 13.39 15.84 13.42
N GLU A 180 13.27 15.89 12.09
CA GLU A 180 12.02 16.28 11.44
C GLU A 180 10.88 15.31 11.75
N TYR A 181 11.17 14.02 11.88
CA TYR A 181 10.21 13.00 12.26
C TYR A 181 9.69 13.24 13.71
N GLU A 182 10.59 13.51 14.65
CA GLU A 182 10.26 13.80 16.06
C GLU A 182 9.45 15.11 16.18
N ASP A 183 9.89 16.16 15.49
CA ASP A 183 9.18 17.45 15.44
C ASP A 183 7.78 17.34 14.83
N TRP A 184 7.56 16.39 13.92
CA TRP A 184 6.25 16.13 13.33
C TRP A 184 5.23 15.65 14.36
N ASN A 185 5.66 14.77 15.26
CA ASN A 185 4.82 14.25 16.34
C ASN A 185 4.56 15.27 17.47
N GLY A 186 5.41 16.29 17.60
CA GLY A 186 5.24 17.40 18.55
C GLY A 186 4.26 18.48 18.10
N LYS A 187 3.79 18.46 16.84
CA LYS A 187 2.85 19.46 16.27
C LYS A 187 1.37 19.02 16.32
N LYS A 188 1.02 18.19 17.30
CA LYS A 188 -0.39 17.80 17.56
C LYS A 188 -1.08 18.77 18.48
#